data_ff6ce78c8eacda39c64286e436d2637a
#
_entry.id   ff6ce78c8eacda39c64286e436d2637a
#
_cell.length_a   1.000
_cell.length_b   1.000
_cell.length_c   1.000
_cell.angle_alpha   90.00
_cell.angle_beta   90.00
_cell.angle_gamma   90.00
#
_symmetry.space_group_name_H-M   'P 1'
#
loop_
_entity.id
_entity.type
_entity.pdbx_description
1 polymer ?
#
loop_
_entity_poly.entity_id
_entity_poly.type
_entity_poly.pdbx_seq_one_letter_code
_entity_poly.pdbx_strand_id
1 'polypeptide(L)'
;MKRLLIDINSIVPYYVTGKVNGIGRTTLELIQALAGIKNLPFEVVLYSQNMKGIGGRNTGLPFKTKHLYLPHREKIDKLLARFPIKECLTGYDIMHIPHNFEYVYSPGKCVVTLHDALFMKVQEEAFEHEKMKQIVPPFMRQCKHIITCSESSR
;
A
#
# COMPACT_ATOMS: atom_id res chain seq x y z
N MET A 1 -2.66 7.30 21.11
CA MET A 1 -1.64 6.34 20.59
C MET A 1 -1.49 6.61 19.11
N LYS A 2 -0.26 6.62 18.57
CA LYS A 2 -0.03 6.78 17.12
C LYS A 2 -0.57 5.58 16.37
N ARG A 3 -1.02 5.80 15.13
CA ARG A 3 -1.62 4.75 14.29
C ARG A 3 -0.80 4.53 13.02
N LEU A 4 -0.37 3.28 12.82
CA LEU A 4 0.21 2.79 11.58
C LEU A 4 -0.88 2.15 10.73
N LEU A 5 -1.11 2.70 9.54
CA LEU A 5 -1.95 2.10 8.52
C LEU A 5 -1.09 1.28 7.56
N ILE A 6 -1.43 0.02 7.34
CA ILE A 6 -0.72 -0.82 6.37
C ILE A 6 -1.65 -1.11 5.20
N ASP A 7 -1.24 -0.75 4.00
CA ASP A 7 -1.96 -1.09 2.78
C ASP A 7 -1.82 -2.58 2.49
N ILE A 8 -2.95 -3.26 2.32
CA ILE A 8 -3.02 -4.70 2.03
C ILE A 8 -3.63 -5.00 0.66
N ASN A 9 -3.69 -4.03 -0.24
CA ASN A 9 -4.25 -4.24 -1.58
C ASN A 9 -3.53 -5.35 -2.36
N SER A 10 -2.24 -5.55 -2.11
CA SER A 10 -1.46 -6.65 -2.70
C SER A 10 -1.87 -8.04 -2.22
N ILE A 11 -2.55 -8.14 -1.08
CA ILE A 11 -3.04 -9.41 -0.52
C ILE A 11 -4.49 -9.68 -0.96
N VAL A 12 -5.27 -8.67 -1.29
CA VAL A 12 -6.69 -8.82 -1.65
C VAL A 12 -6.93 -9.87 -2.74
N PRO A 13 -6.12 -9.96 -3.82
CA PRO A 13 -6.28 -11.02 -4.82
C PRO A 13 -6.22 -12.44 -4.25
N TYR A 14 -5.45 -12.67 -3.19
CA TYR A 14 -5.36 -13.97 -2.52
C TYR A 14 -6.70 -14.45 -1.99
N TYR A 15 -7.49 -13.56 -1.40
CA TYR A 15 -8.81 -13.90 -0.86
C TYR A 15 -9.84 -14.22 -1.95
N VAL A 16 -9.57 -13.82 -3.18
CA VAL A 16 -10.45 -14.08 -4.33
C VAL A 16 -10.02 -15.33 -5.10
N THR A 17 -8.71 -15.53 -5.27
CA THR A 17 -8.15 -16.55 -6.19
C THR A 17 -7.37 -17.65 -5.47
N GLY A 18 -7.09 -17.49 -4.18
CA GLY A 18 -6.20 -18.38 -3.42
C GLY A 18 -4.72 -18.24 -3.79
N LYS A 19 -4.36 -17.30 -4.70
CA LYS A 19 -2.99 -17.08 -5.15
C LYS A 19 -2.46 -15.76 -4.64
N VAL A 20 -1.26 -15.78 -4.03
CA VAL A 20 -0.53 -14.59 -3.57
C VAL A 20 0.72 -14.41 -4.42
N ASN A 21 0.96 -13.19 -4.89
CA ASN A 21 2.23 -12.82 -5.53
C ASN A 21 3.33 -12.54 -4.48
N GLY A 22 4.57 -12.31 -4.94
CA GLY A 22 5.72 -12.05 -4.06
C GLY A 22 5.49 -10.86 -3.11
N ILE A 23 4.96 -9.75 -3.62
CA ILE A 23 4.65 -8.54 -2.82
C ILE A 23 3.58 -8.86 -1.76
N GLY A 24 2.52 -9.55 -2.16
CA GLY A 24 1.47 -9.96 -1.23
C GLY A 24 1.98 -10.90 -0.13
N ARG A 25 2.87 -11.84 -0.46
CA ARG A 25 3.50 -12.73 0.51
C ARG A 25 4.34 -11.94 1.52
N THR A 26 5.21 -11.05 1.05
CA THR A 26 6.04 -10.20 1.92
C THR A 26 5.17 -9.35 2.85
N THR A 27 4.08 -8.79 2.31
CA THR A 27 3.11 -8.00 3.10
C THR A 27 2.45 -8.86 4.17
N LEU A 28 2.06 -10.09 3.84
CA LEU A 28 1.43 -11.03 4.78
C LEU A 28 2.40 -11.41 5.91
N GLU A 29 3.64 -11.74 5.56
CA GLU A 29 4.69 -12.08 6.54
C GLU A 29 5.01 -10.90 7.47
N LEU A 30 5.05 -9.67 6.94
CA LEU A 30 5.21 -8.46 7.75
C LEU A 30 4.08 -8.33 8.78
N ILE A 31 2.83 -8.52 8.37
CA ILE A 31 1.67 -8.43 9.26
C ILE A 31 1.74 -9.49 10.35
N GLN A 32 2.12 -10.71 10.00
CA GLN A 32 2.27 -11.81 10.98
C GLN A 32 3.42 -11.54 11.95
N ALA A 33 4.55 -11.04 11.46
CA ALA A 33 5.68 -10.67 12.31
C ALA A 33 5.31 -9.55 13.30
N LEU A 34 4.60 -8.52 12.84
CA LEU A 34 4.10 -7.46 13.72
C LEU A 34 3.14 -8.00 14.78
N ALA A 35 2.28 -8.94 14.44
CA ALA A 35 1.36 -9.57 15.40
C ALA A 35 2.08 -10.39 16.47
N GLY A 36 3.28 -10.89 16.18
CA GLY A 36 4.12 -11.59 17.15
C GLY A 36 4.82 -10.67 18.17
N ILE A 37 4.86 -9.37 17.91
CA ILE A 37 5.52 -8.41 18.81
C ILE A 37 4.58 -8.02 19.95
N LYS A 38 4.98 -8.34 21.18
CA LYS A 38 4.27 -7.92 22.38
C LYS A 38 4.49 -6.41 22.62
N ASN A 39 3.43 -5.70 22.97
CA ASN A 39 3.49 -4.28 23.36
C ASN A 39 4.00 -3.34 22.25
N LEU A 40 3.39 -3.41 21.06
CA LEU A 40 3.64 -2.41 20.02
C LEU A 40 3.35 -1.00 20.56
N PRO A 41 4.25 -0.02 20.35
CA PRO A 41 4.07 1.36 20.84
C PRO A 41 3.06 2.17 20.00
N PHE A 42 2.38 1.52 19.04
CA PHE A 42 1.41 2.11 18.12
C PHE A 42 0.29 1.11 17.80
N GLU A 43 -0.84 1.63 17.41
CA GLU A 43 -1.96 0.84 16.88
C GLU A 43 -1.69 0.48 15.41
N VAL A 44 -1.83 -0.80 15.04
CA VAL A 44 -1.79 -1.25 13.65
C VAL A 44 -3.22 -1.39 13.13
N VAL A 45 -3.47 -0.77 11.98
CA VAL A 45 -4.73 -0.89 11.23
C VAL A 45 -4.39 -1.29 9.80
N LEU A 46 -5.07 -2.30 9.28
CA LEU A 46 -4.95 -2.71 7.89
C LEU A 46 -5.93 -1.93 7.03
N TYR A 47 -5.52 -1.60 5.83
CA TYR A 47 -6.33 -0.88 4.87
C TYR A 47 -6.40 -1.62 3.54
N SER A 48 -7.60 -1.81 3.03
CA SER A 48 -7.79 -2.28 1.67
C SER A 48 -8.77 -1.41 0.90
N GLN A 49 -8.50 -1.27 -0.40
CA GLN A 49 -9.36 -0.61 -1.36
C GLN A 49 -9.76 -1.63 -2.41
N ASN A 50 -11.02 -2.05 -2.39
CA ASN A 50 -11.53 -3.07 -3.29
C ASN A 50 -12.83 -2.62 -3.94
N MET A 51 -12.86 -2.61 -5.27
CA MET A 51 -14.03 -2.18 -6.05
C MET A 51 -15.24 -3.09 -5.89
N LYS A 52 -15.03 -4.38 -5.62
CA LYS A 52 -16.13 -5.37 -5.49
C LYS A 52 -16.49 -5.68 -4.04
N GLY A 53 -15.75 -5.19 -3.06
CA GLY A 53 -16.02 -5.40 -1.63
C GLY A 53 -15.98 -6.86 -1.17
N ILE A 54 -15.50 -7.79 -2.00
CA ILE A 54 -15.64 -9.23 -1.75
C ILE A 54 -14.50 -9.77 -0.90
N GLY A 55 -13.27 -9.40 -1.17
CA GLY A 55 -12.11 -9.99 -0.52
C GLY A 55 -11.63 -9.32 0.77
N GLY A 56 -12.18 -8.17 1.14
CA GLY A 56 -11.61 -7.36 2.21
C GLY A 56 -12.39 -7.35 3.53
N ARG A 57 -13.60 -7.90 3.55
CA ARG A 57 -14.50 -7.76 4.71
C ARG A 57 -14.11 -8.61 5.91
N ASN A 58 -13.56 -9.79 5.68
CA ASN A 58 -13.05 -10.66 6.72
C ASN A 58 -11.79 -11.34 6.23
N THR A 59 -10.65 -10.75 6.53
CA THR A 59 -9.35 -11.23 6.09
C THR A 59 -8.77 -12.33 6.98
N GLY A 60 -9.34 -12.57 8.17
CA GLY A 60 -8.74 -13.44 9.17
C GLY A 60 -7.38 -12.96 9.68
N LEU A 61 -6.97 -11.75 9.31
CA LEU A 61 -5.69 -11.17 9.72
C LEU A 61 -5.75 -10.66 11.17
N PRO A 62 -4.62 -10.64 11.89
CA PRO A 62 -4.59 -10.37 13.34
C PRO A 62 -4.90 -8.92 13.74
N PHE A 63 -5.01 -8.01 12.78
CA PHE A 63 -5.31 -6.60 13.03
C PHE A 63 -6.63 -6.17 12.42
N LYS A 64 -7.22 -5.12 12.98
CA LYS A 64 -8.45 -4.52 12.47
C LYS A 64 -8.25 -4.05 11.02
N THR A 65 -9.13 -4.49 10.13
CA THR A 65 -9.13 -4.07 8.72
C THR A 65 -10.18 -3.00 8.48
N LYS A 66 -9.78 -1.90 7.86
CA LYS A 66 -10.66 -0.89 7.27
C LYS A 66 -10.70 -1.10 5.76
N HIS A 67 -11.89 -1.32 5.25
CA HIS A 67 -12.12 -1.59 3.85
C HIS A 67 -12.93 -0.45 3.23
N LEU A 68 -12.39 0.16 2.17
CA LEU A 68 -13.11 1.15 1.38
C LEU A 68 -13.56 0.53 0.05
N TYR A 69 -14.86 0.56 -0.16
CA TYR A 69 -15.43 0.23 -1.46
C TYR A 69 -15.49 1.50 -2.31
N LEU A 70 -14.65 1.58 -3.32
CA LEU A 70 -14.54 2.73 -4.20
C LEU A 70 -14.77 2.28 -5.66
N PRO A 71 -15.93 2.61 -6.24
CA PRO A 71 -16.20 2.36 -7.65
C PRO A 71 -15.37 3.31 -8.53
N HIS A 72 -15.12 2.96 -9.78
CA HIS A 72 -14.40 3.79 -10.76
C HIS A 72 -13.00 4.23 -10.33
N ARG A 73 -12.08 3.30 -10.22
CA ARG A 73 -10.73 3.45 -9.68
C ARG A 73 -9.98 4.68 -10.19
N GLU A 74 -9.89 4.92 -11.48
CA GLU A 74 -9.08 6.03 -12.02
C GLU A 74 -9.52 7.42 -11.60
N LYS A 75 -10.84 7.67 -11.53
CA LYS A 75 -11.37 8.96 -11.08
C LYS A 75 -11.16 9.15 -9.58
N ILE A 76 -11.32 8.07 -8.84
CA ILE A 76 -11.16 8.07 -7.39
C ILE A 76 -9.70 8.20 -6.98
N ASP A 77 -8.77 7.57 -7.68
CA ASP A 77 -7.34 7.70 -7.43
C ASP A 77 -6.91 9.18 -7.48
N LYS A 78 -7.37 9.93 -8.48
CA LYS A 78 -7.14 11.38 -8.56
C LYS A 78 -7.76 12.14 -7.39
N LEU A 79 -8.94 11.73 -6.97
CA LEU A 79 -9.65 12.34 -5.83
C LEU A 79 -8.90 12.07 -4.51
N LEU A 80 -8.40 10.84 -4.32
CA LEU A 80 -7.62 10.44 -3.15
C LEU A 80 -6.27 11.19 -3.03
N ALA A 81 -5.68 11.54 -4.17
CA ALA A 81 -4.47 12.38 -4.19
C ALA A 81 -4.75 13.85 -3.91
N ARG A 82 -5.97 14.33 -4.21
CA ARG A 82 -6.34 15.75 -4.08
C ARG A 82 -7.00 16.09 -2.74
N PHE A 83 -7.65 15.13 -2.10
CA PHE A 83 -8.39 15.33 -0.87
C PHE A 83 -8.01 14.31 0.20
N PRO A 84 -8.00 14.67 1.50
CA PRO A 84 -7.56 13.82 2.61
C PRO A 84 -8.59 12.75 2.98
N ILE A 85 -9.15 12.04 2.00
CA ILE A 85 -10.22 11.07 2.21
C ILE A 85 -9.72 9.87 3.03
N LYS A 86 -8.54 9.32 2.69
CA LYS A 86 -7.94 8.21 3.43
C LYS A 86 -7.64 8.63 4.88
N GLU A 87 -7.06 9.80 5.07
CA GLU A 87 -6.77 10.37 6.38
C GLU A 87 -8.03 10.55 7.23
N CYS A 88 -9.09 11.11 6.66
CA CYS A 88 -10.36 11.32 7.34
C CYS A 88 -11.04 10.00 7.74
N LEU A 89 -11.01 9.00 6.86
CA LEU A 89 -11.68 7.72 7.10
C LEU A 89 -10.90 6.77 8.00
N THR A 90 -9.57 6.83 7.96
CA THR A 90 -8.71 5.90 8.70
C THR A 90 -8.01 6.54 9.89
N GLY A 91 -7.76 7.85 9.85
CA GLY A 91 -7.14 8.61 10.94
C GLY A 91 -5.73 8.12 11.27
N TYR A 92 -4.87 7.90 10.26
CA TYR A 92 -3.51 7.42 10.46
C TYR A 92 -2.50 8.54 10.67
N ASP A 93 -1.42 8.25 11.40
CA ASP A 93 -0.24 9.11 11.53
C ASP A 93 0.82 8.77 10.49
N ILE A 94 0.98 7.47 10.20
CA ILE A 94 1.88 6.95 9.16
C ILE A 94 1.15 5.88 8.38
N MET A 95 1.36 5.86 7.06
CA MET A 95 0.88 4.80 6.18
C MET A 95 2.07 4.06 5.58
N HIS A 96 2.12 2.74 5.78
CA HIS A 96 3.05 1.86 5.08
C HIS A 96 2.42 1.33 3.81
N ILE A 97 3.08 1.58 2.70
CA ILE A 97 2.71 1.12 1.35
C ILE A 97 3.73 0.05 0.96
N PRO A 98 3.38 -1.24 1.04
CA PRO A 98 4.30 -2.34 0.76
C PRO A 98 4.42 -2.65 -0.75
N HIS A 99 4.20 -1.65 -1.58
CA HIS A 99 4.35 -1.68 -3.03
C HIS A 99 4.77 -0.30 -3.54
N ASN A 100 5.18 -0.17 -4.78
CA ASN A 100 5.95 0.97 -5.27
C ASN A 100 5.29 2.35 -5.09
N PHE A 101 3.97 2.46 -5.09
CA PHE A 101 3.27 3.72 -4.82
C PHE A 101 1.78 3.50 -4.55
N GLU A 102 1.12 4.52 -3.99
CA GLU A 102 -0.33 4.58 -3.85
C GLU A 102 -0.80 6.04 -3.97
N TYR A 103 -2.04 6.24 -4.40
CA TYR A 103 -2.63 7.57 -4.44
C TYR A 103 -3.04 8.01 -3.04
N VAL A 104 -2.35 9.02 -2.52
CA VAL A 104 -2.58 9.57 -1.19
C VAL A 104 -2.47 11.09 -1.22
N TYR A 105 -3.21 11.75 -0.35
CA TYR A 105 -3.14 13.20 -0.18
C TYR A 105 -1.84 13.67 0.51
N SER A 106 -1.34 12.90 1.47
CA SER A 106 -0.18 13.26 2.29
C SER A 106 0.99 12.27 2.09
N PRO A 107 1.75 12.32 0.97
CA PRO A 107 2.90 11.44 0.77
C PRO A 107 3.95 11.54 1.89
N GLY A 108 4.12 12.73 2.49
CA GLY A 108 5.03 12.94 3.62
C GLY A 108 4.69 12.16 4.90
N LYS A 109 3.53 11.51 4.95
CA LYS A 109 3.16 10.55 6.00
C LYS A 109 3.36 9.07 5.57
N CYS A 110 3.90 8.83 4.38
CA CYS A 110 4.04 7.48 3.83
C CYS A 110 5.46 6.94 4.01
N VAL A 111 5.51 5.65 4.32
CA VAL A 111 6.69 4.79 4.18
C VAL A 111 6.40 3.82 3.06
N VAL A 112 7.28 3.73 2.08
CA VAL A 112 7.08 2.92 0.87
C VAL A 112 8.12 1.82 0.79
N THR A 113 7.72 0.60 0.46
CA THR A 113 8.65 -0.47 0.10
C THR A 113 8.81 -0.51 -1.41
N LEU A 114 10.01 -0.22 -1.89
CA LEU A 114 10.40 -0.36 -3.28
C LEU A 114 10.99 -1.76 -3.50
N HIS A 115 10.26 -2.64 -4.15
CA HIS A 115 10.72 -4.00 -4.41
C HIS A 115 11.74 -4.06 -5.55
N ASP A 116 11.48 -3.30 -6.62
CA ASP A 116 12.38 -3.18 -7.75
C ASP A 116 12.15 -1.84 -8.48
N ALA A 117 13.09 -1.51 -9.33
CA ALA A 117 13.02 -0.37 -10.23
C ALA A 117 13.08 -0.79 -11.72
N LEU A 118 12.65 -2.01 -12.04
CA LEU A 118 12.70 -2.55 -13.40
C LEU A 118 11.94 -1.65 -14.38
N PHE A 119 10.81 -1.07 -13.95
CA PHE A 119 10.05 -0.13 -14.77
C PHE A 119 10.87 1.09 -15.23
N MET A 120 11.97 1.43 -14.55
CA MET A 120 12.87 2.50 -14.97
C MET A 120 13.84 2.08 -16.07
N LYS A 121 14.17 0.78 -16.16
CA LYS A 121 15.20 0.22 -17.05
C LYS A 121 14.61 -0.41 -18.31
N VAL A 122 13.40 -0.92 -18.24
CA VAL A 122 12.76 -1.62 -19.35
C VAL A 122 12.25 -0.59 -20.36
N GLN A 123 12.68 -0.72 -21.62
CA GLN A 123 12.24 0.11 -22.75
C GLN A 123 10.95 -0.41 -23.40
N GLU A 124 10.29 -1.40 -22.80
CA GLU A 124 9.02 -1.88 -23.31
C GLU A 124 7.97 -0.77 -23.25
N GLU A 125 7.34 -0.50 -24.39
CA GLU A 125 6.28 0.51 -24.57
C GLU A 125 4.96 0.14 -23.89
N ALA A 126 4.99 -0.67 -22.83
CA ALA A 126 3.79 -0.95 -22.06
C ALA A 126 3.33 0.35 -21.38
N PHE A 127 2.15 0.81 -21.72
CA PHE A 127 1.51 2.01 -21.16
C PHE A 127 1.62 2.11 -19.63
N GLU A 128 1.60 0.98 -18.97
CA GLU A 128 1.77 0.92 -17.49
C GLU A 128 3.17 1.34 -17.04
N HIS A 129 4.23 0.97 -17.77
CA HIS A 129 5.61 1.33 -17.43
C HIS A 129 5.86 2.84 -17.60
N GLU A 130 5.37 3.45 -18.65
CA GLU A 130 5.47 4.89 -18.86
C GLU A 130 4.72 5.67 -17.78
N LYS A 131 3.53 5.21 -17.40
CA LYS A 131 2.78 5.77 -16.27
C LYS A 131 3.55 5.66 -14.97
N MET A 132 4.17 4.52 -14.69
CA MET A 132 4.98 4.30 -13.48
C MET A 132 6.21 5.21 -13.45
N LYS A 133 6.93 5.38 -14.57
CA LYS A 133 8.07 6.32 -14.68
C LYS A 133 7.70 7.75 -14.34
N GLN A 134 6.48 8.16 -14.67
CA GLN A 134 6.00 9.53 -14.40
C GLN A 134 5.53 9.71 -12.96
N ILE A 135 4.94 8.69 -12.33
CA ILE A 135 4.27 8.82 -11.03
C ILE A 135 5.18 8.43 -9.86
N VAL A 136 5.94 7.34 -10.00
CA VAL A 136 6.70 6.77 -8.87
C VAL A 136 7.82 7.68 -8.38
N PRO A 137 8.71 8.23 -9.23
CA PRO A 137 9.79 9.06 -8.75
C PRO A 137 9.35 10.34 -8.02
N PRO A 138 8.37 11.13 -8.53
CA PRO A 138 7.85 12.28 -7.80
C PRO A 138 7.20 11.90 -6.46
N PHE A 139 6.47 10.79 -6.41
CA PHE A 139 5.86 10.28 -5.19
C PHE A 139 6.92 9.92 -4.14
N MET A 140 7.94 9.15 -4.54
CA MET A 140 9.01 8.74 -3.63
C MET A 140 9.80 9.91 -3.06
N ARG A 141 10.04 10.98 -3.83
CA ARG A 141 10.70 12.19 -3.32
C ARG A 141 9.92 12.88 -2.21
N GLN A 142 8.62 12.68 -2.14
CA GLN A 142 7.73 13.27 -1.15
C GLN A 142 7.47 12.35 0.05
N CYS A 143 7.79 11.07 -0.06
CA CYS A 143 7.57 10.11 1.01
C CYS A 143 8.48 10.37 2.20
N LYS A 144 8.01 9.99 3.39
CA LYS A 144 8.76 10.12 4.62
C LYS A 144 10.00 9.23 4.64
N HIS A 145 9.86 7.98 4.21
CA HIS A 145 10.95 7.00 4.09
C HIS A 145 10.67 6.03 2.95
N ILE A 146 11.75 5.50 2.37
CA ILE A 146 11.73 4.44 1.40
C ILE A 146 12.50 3.25 1.98
N ILE A 147 11.89 2.08 1.93
CA ILE A 147 12.51 0.79 2.26
C ILE A 147 12.83 0.10 0.95
N THR A 148 14.04 -0.41 0.79
CA THR A 148 14.44 -1.20 -0.37
C THR A 148 14.72 -2.64 0.03
N CYS A 149 14.40 -3.60 -0.85
CA CYS A 149 14.61 -5.03 -0.59
C CYS A 149 16.03 -5.48 -0.85
N SER A 150 16.85 -4.67 -1.53
CA SER A 150 18.25 -4.96 -1.84
C SER A 150 19.07 -3.69 -2.00
N GLU A 151 20.39 -3.80 -1.89
CA GLU A 151 21.31 -2.68 -2.15
C GLU A 151 21.26 -2.22 -3.62
N SER A 152 20.99 -3.12 -4.56
CA SER A 152 20.83 -2.76 -5.97
C SER A 152 19.55 -1.98 -6.28
N SER A 153 18.60 -1.93 -5.35
CA SER A 153 17.38 -1.09 -5.44
C SER A 153 17.53 0.26 -4.73
N ARG A 154 18.69 0.50 -4.15
CA ARG A 154 19.05 1.73 -3.41
C ARG A 154 19.65 2.79 -4.35
#